data_475fc46ea9cb88561cc7cd0469236d5f
#
_entry.id   475fc46ea9cb88561cc7cd0469236d5f
#
_cell.length_a   1.000
_cell.length_b   1.000
_cell.length_c   1.000
_cell.angle_alpha   90.00
_cell.angle_beta   90.00
_cell.angle_gamma   90.00
#
_symmetry.space_group_name_H-M   'P 1'
#
loop_
_entity.id
_entity.type
_entity.pdbx_description
1 polymer ?
#
loop_
_entity_poly.entity_id
_entity_poly.type
_entity_poly.pdbx_seq_one_letter_code
_entity_poly.pdbx_strand_id
1 'polypeptide(L)'
;MARGLALEYAGTEFNGEARIEASGKQSAVGVWAGTRTLVDFNDHAVIKTTATGGEEYEGDSRAVFVENGDPDGEATVRFYNGAEIVSDGYAFYGDGKGTSANIYLWSHEDTVTNIVGDVYMTQKAMADMNLSEGGTFTGATSGDGLIYVKLDNGARWNVTEESSVTSLTLTEQRDGKSALLSFASADATLNVKDRLTIGSGTTVVEMNKLPATGESYITFVEANFINMSSGKINAVMSGDFNDAYTGSTSDAVNAAANAILGDDLSNSVTNVYFEEGRLAGAVEASRNDDGTFTVVQKANEKIEAVKTLSVLSALQWRHDMNDLMKRMGELRTSPEGIGGWARVYGSEQAHDGIDMKNASVQVGADADVGMGWKAGAAFSYTDGSSDMTAGSADHKACGLAAYGTWLGEGGHFVDLIAKVSRVETDYGIKGTSGRFENNAFSLSAEYGRHFELAGGAFVEPQVEVTWGRIMGDDFLNSEGVRIEQDDFDSLIGRMGVRAGFNFPKDKGLVYARASVLHDFKGESEAVASLGAKSVRMSDDIGGTWGEFGVGANFRLTPATYTYVDLERTTGGEVSEMWRWNVGVRHVF
;
A
#
# COMPACT_ATOMS: atom_id res chain seq x y z
N MET A 1 42.27 2.69 -22.37
CA MET A 1 42.19 3.17 -20.98
C MET A 1 42.18 4.69 -20.98
N ALA A 2 41.23 5.32 -20.36
CA ALA A 2 41.21 6.77 -20.08
C ALA A 2 41.69 7.02 -18.65
N ARG A 3 42.41 8.12 -18.42
CA ARG A 3 42.88 8.53 -17.09
C ARG A 3 42.51 9.98 -16.81
N GLY A 4 41.91 10.26 -15.67
CA GLY A 4 41.64 11.63 -15.23
C GLY A 4 42.88 12.32 -14.66
N LEU A 5 43.43 11.76 -13.59
CA LEU A 5 44.67 12.20 -12.96
C LEU A 5 45.66 11.02 -12.90
N ALA A 6 46.88 11.21 -13.33
CA ALA A 6 47.90 10.18 -13.25
C ALA A 6 49.21 10.78 -12.75
N LEU A 7 49.71 10.25 -11.64
CA LEU A 7 50.92 10.73 -10.94
C LEU A 7 51.84 9.56 -10.63
N GLU A 8 53.15 9.79 -10.79
CA GLU A 8 54.22 8.85 -10.41
C GLU A 8 55.45 9.65 -9.93
N TYR A 9 56.05 9.22 -8.84
CA TYR A 9 57.15 9.93 -8.16
C TYR A 9 56.82 11.40 -7.82
N ALA A 10 55.56 11.65 -7.36
CA ALA A 10 55.08 13.03 -7.18
C ALA A 10 54.24 13.14 -5.89
N GLY A 11 54.16 14.35 -5.37
CA GLY A 11 53.20 14.73 -4.33
C GLY A 11 52.25 15.81 -4.86
N THR A 12 50.96 15.71 -4.55
CA THR A 12 49.95 16.69 -4.97
C THR A 12 48.91 16.82 -3.84
N GLU A 13 48.54 18.06 -3.56
CA GLU A 13 47.50 18.41 -2.61
C GLU A 13 46.39 19.22 -3.29
N PHE A 14 45.14 18.84 -3.04
CA PHE A 14 43.94 19.57 -3.46
C PHE A 14 43.33 20.25 -2.24
N ASN A 15 43.42 21.58 -2.16
CA ASN A 15 42.94 22.39 -1.04
C ASN A 15 41.55 23.01 -1.26
N GLY A 16 40.84 22.58 -2.29
CA GLY A 16 39.45 22.90 -2.62
C GLY A 16 38.78 21.71 -3.27
N GLU A 17 37.46 21.81 -3.52
CA GLU A 17 36.70 20.75 -4.16
C GLU A 17 37.36 20.29 -5.46
N ALA A 18 37.63 19.00 -5.57
CA ALA A 18 38.22 18.37 -6.74
C ALA A 18 37.19 17.52 -7.48
N ARG A 19 37.05 17.73 -8.81
CA ARG A 19 36.17 16.94 -9.67
C ARG A 19 36.93 16.26 -10.77
N ILE A 20 36.91 14.93 -10.81
CA ILE A 20 37.63 14.10 -11.75
C ILE A 20 36.67 13.12 -12.41
N GLU A 21 36.51 13.21 -13.72
CA GLU A 21 35.68 12.29 -14.48
C GLU A 21 36.53 11.62 -15.58
N ALA A 22 36.45 10.28 -15.67
CA ALA A 22 37.11 9.53 -16.72
C ALA A 22 36.14 8.52 -17.35
N SER A 23 36.10 8.51 -18.69
CA SER A 23 35.27 7.58 -19.43
C SER A 23 36.10 6.96 -20.56
N GLY A 24 36.08 5.64 -20.68
CA GLY A 24 36.87 4.92 -21.67
C GLY A 24 36.13 3.73 -22.27
N LYS A 25 36.44 3.34 -23.52
CA LYS A 25 35.76 2.20 -24.16
C LYS A 25 35.99 0.87 -23.45
N GLN A 26 37.20 0.61 -22.96
CA GLN A 26 37.59 -0.66 -22.36
C GLN A 26 37.75 -0.51 -20.84
N SER A 27 38.35 0.58 -20.38
CA SER A 27 38.52 0.88 -18.97
C SER A 27 38.74 2.38 -18.77
N ALA A 28 38.41 2.84 -17.58
CA ALA A 28 38.62 4.20 -17.11
C ALA A 28 39.33 4.20 -15.75
N VAL A 29 40.25 5.13 -15.53
CA VAL A 29 40.86 5.35 -14.21
C VAL A 29 40.69 6.83 -13.86
N GLY A 30 40.03 7.10 -12.72
CA GLY A 30 39.85 8.47 -12.23
C GLY A 30 41.16 9.05 -11.70
N VAL A 31 41.71 8.48 -10.66
CA VAL A 31 43.00 8.82 -10.04
C VAL A 31 43.91 7.62 -10.12
N TRP A 32 45.06 7.75 -10.73
CA TRP A 32 46.15 6.77 -10.70
C TRP A 32 47.35 7.35 -9.93
N ALA A 33 47.68 6.73 -8.81
CA ALA A 33 48.86 7.05 -8.03
C ALA A 33 49.86 5.89 -8.15
N GLY A 34 50.94 6.10 -8.90
CA GLY A 34 52.01 5.15 -9.10
C GLY A 34 53.08 5.21 -7.99
N THR A 35 54.19 4.58 -8.23
CA THR A 35 55.32 4.45 -7.29
C THR A 35 55.75 5.79 -6.67
N ARG A 36 55.96 5.79 -5.33
CA ARG A 36 56.41 6.97 -4.56
C ARG A 36 55.53 8.21 -4.75
N THR A 37 54.25 8.01 -4.74
CA THR A 37 53.27 9.08 -4.98
C THR A 37 52.41 9.32 -3.74
N LEU A 38 52.17 10.59 -3.44
CA LEU A 38 51.23 11.02 -2.42
C LEU A 38 50.20 11.96 -3.06
N VAL A 39 48.91 11.64 -2.92
CA VAL A 39 47.79 12.49 -3.36
C VAL A 39 46.90 12.77 -2.16
N ASP A 40 46.79 14.02 -1.79
CA ASP A 40 45.97 14.46 -0.66
C ASP A 40 44.77 15.31 -1.18
N PHE A 41 43.56 14.88 -0.88
CA PHE A 41 42.33 15.63 -1.05
C PHE A 41 41.93 16.20 0.31
N ASN A 42 42.27 17.48 0.54
CA ASN A 42 41.98 18.17 1.80
C ASN A 42 40.55 18.69 1.90
N ASP A 43 39.85 18.76 0.79
CA ASP A 43 38.44 19.12 0.69
C ASP A 43 37.68 18.02 -0.06
N HIS A 44 36.36 18.17 -0.21
CA HIS A 44 35.49 17.14 -0.83
C HIS A 44 35.93 16.81 -2.25
N ALA A 45 36.06 15.52 -2.55
CA ALA A 45 36.45 15.03 -3.88
C ALA A 45 35.27 14.32 -4.58
N VAL A 46 35.07 14.64 -5.86
CA VAL A 46 34.10 13.94 -6.73
C VAL A 46 34.89 13.21 -7.81
N ILE A 47 34.84 11.87 -7.79
CA ILE A 47 35.55 11.03 -8.76
C ILE A 47 34.56 10.05 -9.40
N LYS A 48 34.42 10.14 -10.74
CA LYS A 48 33.49 9.29 -11.50
C LYS A 48 34.20 8.59 -12.64
N THR A 49 33.99 7.26 -12.77
CA THR A 49 34.57 6.45 -13.85
C THR A 49 33.53 5.55 -14.48
N THR A 50 33.61 5.39 -15.81
CA THR A 50 32.69 4.55 -16.55
C THR A 50 33.40 3.89 -17.76
N ALA A 51 33.20 2.57 -17.92
CA ALA A 51 33.56 1.85 -19.15
C ALA A 51 32.36 1.89 -20.13
N THR A 52 32.59 2.34 -21.37
CA THR A 52 31.52 2.55 -22.36
C THR A 52 31.49 1.51 -23.48
N GLY A 53 32.31 0.45 -23.38
CA GLY A 53 32.50 -0.56 -24.42
C GLY A 53 31.49 -1.71 -24.43
N GLY A 54 30.46 -1.67 -23.60
CA GLY A 54 29.44 -2.72 -23.46
C GLY A 54 29.84 -3.80 -22.43
N GLU A 55 29.03 -4.84 -22.31
CA GLU A 55 29.14 -5.89 -21.26
C GLU A 55 30.52 -6.56 -21.17
N GLU A 56 31.30 -6.63 -22.26
CA GLU A 56 32.64 -7.22 -22.27
C GLU A 56 33.66 -6.47 -21.39
N TYR A 57 33.40 -5.18 -21.09
CA TYR A 57 34.30 -4.31 -20.32
C TYR A 57 33.64 -3.71 -19.09
N GLU A 58 32.43 -4.14 -18.77
CA GLU A 58 31.74 -3.75 -17.56
C GLU A 58 32.57 -4.23 -16.34
N GLY A 59 32.80 -3.33 -15.39
CA GLY A 59 33.63 -3.64 -14.22
C GLY A 59 35.14 -3.36 -14.32
N ASP A 60 35.66 -2.96 -15.49
CA ASP A 60 37.09 -2.67 -15.67
C ASP A 60 37.50 -1.25 -15.26
N SER A 61 36.55 -0.41 -14.83
CA SER A 61 36.85 0.94 -14.36
C SER A 61 37.37 0.94 -12.91
N ARG A 62 38.23 1.92 -12.60
CA ARG A 62 38.78 2.14 -11.27
C ARG A 62 38.71 3.62 -10.93
N ALA A 63 37.91 4.00 -9.96
CA ALA A 63 37.86 5.40 -9.56
C ALA A 63 39.19 5.85 -8.94
N VAL A 64 39.73 5.08 -8.01
CA VAL A 64 41.05 5.32 -7.40
C VAL A 64 41.88 4.05 -7.56
N PHE A 65 42.99 4.17 -8.28
CA PHE A 65 43.95 3.10 -8.47
C PHE A 65 45.32 3.49 -7.89
N VAL A 66 45.77 2.76 -6.90
CA VAL A 66 47.09 2.94 -6.25
C VAL A 66 47.94 1.74 -6.58
N GLU A 67 49.08 1.97 -7.22
CA GLU A 67 50.02 0.93 -7.63
C GLU A 67 51.43 1.28 -7.14
N ASN A 68 52.08 0.36 -6.46
CA ASN A 68 53.46 0.55 -6.04
C ASN A 68 54.35 -0.64 -6.44
N GLY A 69 55.32 -0.38 -7.28
CA GLY A 69 56.27 -1.37 -7.76
C GLY A 69 57.67 -1.25 -7.14
N ASP A 70 57.94 -0.25 -6.30
CA ASP A 70 59.25 -0.01 -5.69
C ASP A 70 59.33 -0.61 -4.27
N PRO A 71 60.30 -1.50 -3.97
CA PRO A 71 60.42 -2.11 -2.65
C PRO A 71 60.69 -1.11 -1.50
N ASP A 72 61.19 0.06 -1.80
CA ASP A 72 61.54 1.09 -0.83
C ASP A 72 60.63 2.32 -0.86
N GLY A 73 59.53 2.26 -1.65
CA GLY A 73 58.60 3.34 -1.82
C GLY A 73 57.20 3.08 -1.26
N GLU A 74 56.42 4.12 -1.18
CA GLU A 74 54.99 4.07 -0.80
C GLU A 74 54.17 4.85 -1.83
N ALA A 75 53.01 4.34 -2.17
CA ALA A 75 52.02 5.08 -2.97
C ALA A 75 50.77 5.24 -2.10
N THR A 76 50.29 6.46 -1.97
CA THR A 76 49.18 6.78 -1.05
C THR A 76 48.21 7.79 -1.64
N VAL A 77 46.91 7.56 -1.48
CA VAL A 77 45.84 8.52 -1.72
C VAL A 77 45.03 8.71 -0.45
N ARG A 78 44.78 9.96 -0.06
CA ARG A 78 44.06 10.31 1.16
C ARG A 78 42.91 11.28 0.87
N PHE A 79 41.76 11.02 1.46
CA PHE A 79 40.57 11.86 1.45
C PHE A 79 40.28 12.29 2.89
N TYR A 80 40.52 13.57 3.21
CA TYR A 80 40.40 14.08 4.57
C TYR A 80 39.00 14.61 4.90
N ASN A 81 38.16 14.91 3.88
CA ASN A 81 36.87 15.53 4.05
C ASN A 81 35.77 14.83 3.24
N GLY A 82 35.76 13.49 3.27
CA GLY A 82 34.81 12.68 2.52
C GLY A 82 34.99 12.73 1.00
N ALA A 83 34.18 11.98 0.29
CA ALA A 83 34.20 11.96 -1.17
C ALA A 83 32.92 11.38 -1.79
N GLU A 84 32.58 11.82 -2.99
CA GLU A 84 31.64 11.14 -3.89
C GLU A 84 32.47 10.32 -4.90
N ILE A 85 32.51 9.00 -4.74
CA ILE A 85 33.29 8.10 -5.60
C ILE A 85 32.34 7.11 -6.25
N VAL A 86 32.23 7.17 -7.58
CA VAL A 86 31.31 6.32 -8.35
C VAL A 86 32.08 5.65 -9.50
N SER A 87 32.04 4.31 -9.50
CA SER A 87 32.64 3.49 -10.56
C SER A 87 31.66 2.37 -10.94
N ASP A 88 31.61 2.02 -12.22
CA ASP A 88 30.96 0.80 -12.71
C ASP A 88 31.80 -0.47 -12.48
N GLY A 89 32.99 -0.34 -11.88
CA GLY A 89 33.85 -1.41 -11.43
C GLY A 89 34.34 -1.15 -10.01
N TYR A 90 35.63 -0.86 -9.86
CA TYR A 90 36.25 -0.65 -8.55
C TYR A 90 36.21 0.81 -8.12
N ALA A 91 35.61 1.10 -6.96
CA ALA A 91 35.80 2.39 -6.31
C ALA A 91 37.26 2.55 -5.85
N PHE A 92 37.81 1.53 -5.21
CA PHE A 92 39.21 1.49 -4.78
C PHE A 92 39.91 0.22 -5.27
N TYR A 93 41.06 0.39 -5.93
CA TYR A 93 41.92 -0.71 -6.36
C TYR A 93 43.36 -0.45 -5.89
N GLY A 94 43.92 -1.35 -5.10
CA GLY A 94 45.26 -1.27 -4.61
C GLY A 94 46.14 -2.44 -5.09
N ASP A 95 47.29 -2.15 -5.72
CA ASP A 95 48.27 -3.15 -6.14
C ASP A 95 49.64 -2.91 -5.47
N GLY A 96 49.90 -3.67 -4.44
CA GLY A 96 51.13 -3.57 -3.65
C GLY A 96 52.27 -4.50 -4.10
N LYS A 97 52.58 -4.51 -5.40
CA LYS A 97 53.61 -5.39 -5.98
C LYS A 97 55.01 -5.31 -5.32
N GLY A 98 55.38 -4.16 -4.79
CA GLY A 98 56.66 -3.93 -4.13
C GLY A 98 56.54 -3.74 -2.63
N THR A 99 55.86 -2.69 -2.24
CA THR A 99 55.60 -2.29 -0.86
C THR A 99 54.18 -1.77 -0.71
N SER A 100 53.95 -0.77 0.16
CA SER A 100 52.62 -0.32 0.52
C SER A 100 51.95 0.51 -0.58
N ALA A 101 50.73 0.11 -0.95
CA ALA A 101 49.78 0.89 -1.77
C ALA A 101 48.54 1.20 -0.90
N ASN A 102 48.40 2.46 -0.47
CA ASN A 102 47.48 2.79 0.61
C ASN A 102 46.39 3.76 0.13
N ILE A 103 45.16 3.51 0.56
CA ILE A 103 44.01 4.41 0.36
C ILE A 103 43.39 4.68 1.72
N TYR A 104 43.27 5.95 2.08
CA TYR A 104 42.64 6.39 3.32
C TYR A 104 41.45 7.29 3.00
N LEU A 105 40.32 7.01 3.63
CA LEU A 105 39.10 7.83 3.51
C LEU A 105 38.58 8.13 4.91
N TRP A 106 38.44 9.40 5.22
CA TRP A 106 37.77 9.87 6.43
C TRP A 106 36.59 10.76 6.08
N SER A 107 35.40 10.38 6.52
CA SER A 107 34.22 11.25 6.50
C SER A 107 34.33 12.30 7.62
N HIS A 108 33.79 13.48 7.37
CA HIS A 108 33.70 14.55 8.34
C HIS A 108 32.25 14.99 8.60
N GLU A 109 31.99 15.66 9.75
CA GLU A 109 30.64 15.99 10.23
C GLU A 109 29.76 16.79 9.23
N ASP A 110 30.35 17.52 8.31
CA ASP A 110 29.64 18.39 7.35
C ASP A 110 29.67 17.87 5.90
N THR A 111 30.20 16.68 5.64
CA THR A 111 30.38 16.17 4.27
C THR A 111 29.75 14.82 4.05
N VAL A 112 28.88 14.72 3.02
CA VAL A 112 28.30 13.45 2.61
C VAL A 112 29.32 12.64 1.83
N THR A 113 29.68 11.47 2.35
CA THR A 113 30.50 10.50 1.65
C THR A 113 29.60 9.49 0.94
N ASN A 114 29.81 9.30 -0.36
CA ASN A 114 29.09 8.29 -1.16
C ASN A 114 30.07 7.51 -2.02
N ILE A 115 30.18 6.21 -1.76
CA ILE A 115 31.05 5.30 -2.50
C ILE A 115 30.19 4.25 -3.20
N VAL A 116 30.33 4.14 -4.53
CA VAL A 116 29.68 3.12 -5.36
C VAL A 116 30.76 2.43 -6.22
N GLY A 117 30.82 1.11 -6.12
CA GLY A 117 31.81 0.24 -6.76
C GLY A 117 32.61 -0.57 -5.75
N ASP A 118 33.30 -1.60 -6.22
CA ASP A 118 33.99 -2.56 -5.36
C ASP A 118 35.33 -2.05 -4.81
N VAL A 119 35.79 -2.69 -3.76
CA VAL A 119 37.12 -2.46 -3.18
C VAL A 119 37.97 -3.72 -3.30
N TYR A 120 39.10 -3.61 -4.02
CA TYR A 120 40.01 -4.73 -4.21
C TYR A 120 41.43 -4.35 -3.81
N MET A 121 42.00 -5.10 -2.85
CA MET A 121 43.35 -4.90 -2.36
C MET A 121 44.19 -6.15 -2.55
N THR A 122 45.30 -6.05 -3.32
CA THR A 122 46.27 -7.15 -3.41
C THR A 122 47.13 -7.19 -2.16
N GLN A 123 47.94 -8.24 -2.01
CA GLN A 123 48.91 -8.36 -0.92
C GLN A 123 49.74 -7.08 -0.79
N LYS A 124 49.90 -6.58 0.44
CA LYS A 124 50.58 -5.33 0.79
C LYS A 124 49.89 -4.02 0.39
N ALA A 125 48.73 -4.12 -0.25
CA ALA A 125 47.84 -2.95 -0.41
C ALA A 125 46.88 -2.81 0.79
N MET A 126 46.44 -1.59 1.08
CA MET A 126 45.57 -1.30 2.20
C MET A 126 44.52 -0.26 1.82
N ALA A 127 43.27 -0.50 2.21
CA ALA A 127 42.19 0.50 2.25
C ALA A 127 41.72 0.68 3.70
N ASP A 128 41.69 1.91 4.18
CA ASP A 128 41.14 2.28 5.48
C ASP A 128 39.99 3.27 5.24
N MET A 129 38.78 2.77 5.40
CA MET A 129 37.54 3.50 5.12
C MET A 129 36.77 3.77 6.41
N ASN A 130 36.75 5.02 6.81
CA ASN A 130 36.00 5.48 7.96
C ASN A 130 34.82 6.34 7.47
N LEU A 131 33.61 5.75 7.46
CA LEU A 131 32.38 6.41 7.06
C LEU A 131 31.60 6.85 8.29
N SER A 132 31.09 8.06 8.24
CA SER A 132 30.35 8.71 9.31
C SER A 132 29.24 9.59 8.73
N GLU A 133 28.37 10.15 9.57
CA GLU A 133 27.34 11.15 9.25
C GLU A 133 26.43 10.77 8.07
N GLY A 134 25.97 9.53 8.03
CA GLY A 134 25.13 9.03 6.95
C GLY A 134 25.87 8.72 5.66
N GLY A 135 27.20 8.66 5.70
CA GLY A 135 28.01 8.23 4.56
C GLY A 135 27.62 6.83 4.08
N THR A 136 27.67 6.60 2.77
CA THR A 136 27.24 5.33 2.16
C THR A 136 28.38 4.66 1.41
N PHE A 137 28.46 3.33 1.52
CA PHE A 137 29.25 2.49 0.63
C PHE A 137 28.35 1.42 0.02
N THR A 138 28.37 1.29 -1.31
CA THR A 138 27.65 0.26 -2.05
C THR A 138 28.63 -0.50 -2.92
N GLY A 139 28.89 -1.76 -2.61
CA GLY A 139 29.85 -2.61 -3.28
C GLY A 139 30.34 -3.76 -2.42
N ALA A 140 31.17 -4.60 -3.03
CA ALA A 140 31.84 -5.72 -2.36
C ALA A 140 33.29 -5.35 -2.00
N THR A 141 33.89 -6.11 -1.09
CA THR A 141 35.30 -5.98 -0.71
C THR A 141 36.01 -7.30 -0.87
N SER A 142 37.19 -7.30 -1.49
CA SER A 142 37.94 -8.54 -1.76
C SER A 142 39.46 -8.35 -1.87
N GLY A 143 40.19 -9.46 -1.93
CA GLY A 143 41.62 -9.51 -2.11
C GLY A 143 42.39 -9.98 -0.86
N ASP A 144 43.73 -10.12 -1.02
CA ASP A 144 44.65 -10.59 0.01
C ASP A 144 45.28 -9.46 0.84
N GLY A 145 44.95 -8.21 0.49
CA GLY A 145 45.41 -7.02 1.20
C GLY A 145 44.63 -6.73 2.47
N LEU A 146 44.93 -5.58 3.05
CA LEU A 146 44.28 -5.14 4.28
C LEU A 146 43.10 -4.22 3.94
N ILE A 147 41.93 -4.55 4.43
CA ILE A 147 40.73 -3.73 4.28
C ILE A 147 40.14 -3.49 5.66
N TYR A 148 40.13 -2.23 6.06
CA TYR A 148 39.54 -1.77 7.31
C TYR A 148 38.30 -0.95 6.98
N VAL A 149 37.16 -1.34 7.57
CA VAL A 149 35.89 -0.59 7.40
C VAL A 149 35.39 -0.21 8.79
N LYS A 150 35.14 1.07 8.97
CA LYS A 150 34.45 1.61 10.12
C LYS A 150 33.18 2.34 9.67
N LEU A 151 32.07 1.96 10.25
CA LEU A 151 30.78 2.63 10.09
C LEU A 151 30.39 3.27 11.42
N ASP A 152 30.06 4.54 11.37
CA ASP A 152 29.79 5.36 12.53
C ASP A 152 28.62 6.33 12.23
N ASN A 153 27.85 6.70 13.23
CA ASN A 153 26.87 7.79 13.17
C ASN A 153 25.94 7.80 11.94
N GLY A 154 25.24 6.71 11.70
CA GLY A 154 24.30 6.58 10.59
C GLY A 154 24.93 6.19 9.24
N ALA A 155 26.22 5.89 9.23
CA ALA A 155 26.86 5.38 8.02
C ALA A 155 26.31 4.00 7.62
N ARG A 156 26.27 3.75 6.32
CA ARG A 156 25.67 2.56 5.72
C ARG A 156 26.62 1.86 4.76
N TRP A 157 26.69 0.53 4.85
CA TRP A 157 27.29 -0.30 3.82
C TRP A 157 26.25 -1.27 3.24
N ASN A 158 25.98 -1.10 1.94
CA ASN A 158 25.19 -2.04 1.16
C ASN A 158 26.15 -3.09 0.58
N VAL A 159 26.20 -4.26 1.18
CA VAL A 159 27.01 -5.39 0.73
C VAL A 159 26.32 -6.03 -0.47
N THR A 160 26.96 -5.99 -1.65
CA THR A 160 26.34 -6.44 -2.90
C THR A 160 26.62 -7.90 -3.22
N GLU A 161 27.81 -8.40 -2.85
CA GLU A 161 28.27 -9.76 -3.11
C GLU A 161 29.10 -10.28 -1.93
N GLU A 162 29.66 -11.50 -2.06
CA GLU A 162 30.59 -12.05 -1.09
C GLU A 162 31.76 -11.10 -0.85
N SER A 163 31.90 -10.68 0.38
CA SER A 163 32.86 -9.66 0.80
C SER A 163 33.79 -10.16 1.89
N SER A 164 35.02 -9.62 1.94
CA SER A 164 35.93 -9.89 3.02
C SER A 164 36.66 -8.62 3.47
N VAL A 165 36.81 -8.47 4.78
CA VAL A 165 37.54 -7.37 5.40
C VAL A 165 38.53 -7.89 6.43
N THR A 166 39.62 -7.15 6.69
CA THR A 166 40.54 -7.43 7.80
C THR A 166 39.85 -7.08 9.11
N SER A 167 39.23 -5.91 9.19
CA SER A 167 38.56 -5.47 10.40
C SER A 167 37.25 -4.72 10.03
N LEU A 168 36.19 -5.01 10.78
CA LEU A 168 34.94 -4.28 10.76
C LEU A 168 34.67 -3.65 12.11
N THR A 169 34.45 -2.35 12.13
CA THR A 169 34.06 -1.61 13.32
C THR A 169 32.71 -0.93 13.09
N LEU A 170 31.71 -1.30 13.87
CA LEU A 170 30.37 -0.74 13.90
C LEU A 170 30.22 -0.02 15.23
N THR A 171 30.20 1.28 15.22
CA THR A 171 30.14 2.09 16.44
C THR A 171 28.95 3.03 16.42
N GLU A 172 28.63 3.52 17.59
CA GLU A 172 27.59 4.50 17.79
C GLU A 172 28.11 5.92 17.56
N GLN A 173 27.31 6.74 17.15
CA GLN A 173 26.14 7.52 17.42
C GLN A 173 26.37 8.70 18.36
N ARG A 174 26.63 9.84 17.83
CA ARG A 174 26.49 11.07 18.65
C ARG A 174 25.02 11.50 18.77
N ASP A 175 24.15 11.16 17.84
CA ASP A 175 22.76 11.67 17.75
C ASP A 175 21.71 10.57 17.64
N GLY A 176 21.97 9.37 18.16
CA GLY A 176 21.01 8.25 18.09
C GLY A 176 20.89 7.59 16.71
N LYS A 177 21.86 7.82 15.81
CA LYS A 177 21.88 7.21 14.48
C LYS A 177 22.71 5.94 14.46
N SER A 178 22.11 4.82 14.19
CA SER A 178 22.75 3.51 14.13
C SER A 178 23.63 3.34 12.90
N ALA A 179 24.77 2.68 13.02
CA ALA A 179 25.48 2.11 11.89
C ALA A 179 24.62 1.05 11.21
N LEU A 180 24.67 0.95 9.87
CA LEU A 180 23.80 0.09 9.10
C LEU A 180 24.58 -0.78 8.13
N LEU A 181 24.33 -2.11 8.20
CA LEU A 181 24.75 -3.08 7.19
C LEU A 181 23.49 -3.58 6.46
N SER A 182 23.52 -3.61 5.13
CA SER A 182 22.42 -4.12 4.32
C SER A 182 22.93 -5.21 3.38
N PHE A 183 22.30 -6.39 3.45
CA PHE A 183 22.60 -7.53 2.57
C PHE A 183 21.50 -7.67 1.54
N ALA A 184 21.81 -7.30 0.29
CA ALA A 184 20.83 -7.25 -0.80
C ALA A 184 20.39 -8.64 -1.28
N SER A 185 21.18 -9.70 -1.03
CA SER A 185 20.87 -11.08 -1.44
C SER A 185 21.40 -12.08 -0.40
N ALA A 186 20.98 -13.34 -0.48
CA ALA A 186 21.51 -14.42 0.36
C ALA A 186 22.99 -14.73 0.08
N ASP A 187 23.47 -14.37 -1.12
CA ASP A 187 24.85 -14.59 -1.53
C ASP A 187 25.78 -13.44 -1.10
N ALA A 188 25.21 -12.31 -0.71
CA ALA A 188 25.96 -11.20 -0.12
C ALA A 188 26.35 -11.54 1.32
N THR A 189 27.55 -12.01 1.54
CA THR A 189 28.10 -12.36 2.85
C THR A 189 29.32 -11.51 3.18
N LEU A 190 29.67 -11.43 4.45
CA LEU A 190 30.81 -10.64 4.93
C LEU A 190 31.72 -11.46 5.84
N ASN A 191 32.92 -11.75 5.39
CA ASN A 191 33.95 -12.46 6.15
C ASN A 191 34.89 -11.47 6.82
N VAL A 192 34.95 -11.48 8.16
CA VAL A 192 35.85 -10.66 8.97
C VAL A 192 37.08 -11.51 9.37
N LYS A 193 38.26 -11.18 8.80
CA LYS A 193 39.46 -12.01 8.93
C LYS A 193 40.17 -11.88 10.27
N ASP A 194 40.15 -10.70 10.91
CA ASP A 194 40.95 -10.43 12.14
C ASP A 194 40.08 -9.89 13.28
N ARG A 195 39.37 -8.77 13.11
CA ARG A 195 38.66 -8.12 14.20
C ARG A 195 37.26 -7.63 13.83
N LEU A 196 36.26 -8.05 14.61
CA LEU A 196 34.93 -7.45 14.62
C LEU A 196 34.75 -6.65 15.93
N THR A 197 34.39 -5.37 15.80
CA THR A 197 34.02 -4.53 16.93
C THR A 197 32.60 -4.02 16.74
N ILE A 198 31.69 -4.34 17.66
CA ILE A 198 30.39 -3.75 17.78
C ILE A 198 30.39 -2.88 19.02
N GLY A 199 30.57 -1.59 18.85
CA GLY A 199 30.71 -0.60 19.90
C GLY A 199 29.43 -0.36 20.68
N SER A 200 29.43 0.62 21.59
CA SER A 200 28.24 1.01 22.33
C SER A 200 27.13 1.49 21.37
N GLY A 201 25.87 1.16 21.67
CA GLY A 201 24.70 1.54 20.93
C GLY A 201 24.12 0.49 20.02
N THR A 202 23.39 0.91 19.00
CA THR A 202 22.66 -0.02 18.14
C THR A 202 23.26 -0.05 16.73
N THR A 203 23.48 -1.24 16.21
CA THR A 203 23.75 -1.51 14.80
C THR A 203 22.49 -2.10 14.16
N VAL A 204 22.12 -1.64 12.99
CA VAL A 204 21.02 -2.21 12.20
C VAL A 204 21.60 -3.11 11.12
N VAL A 205 21.04 -4.32 11.00
CA VAL A 205 21.37 -5.26 9.90
C VAL A 205 20.10 -5.55 9.12
N GLU A 206 20.05 -5.09 7.87
CA GLU A 206 18.95 -5.32 6.94
C GLU A 206 19.22 -6.54 6.07
N MET A 207 18.18 -7.36 5.88
CA MET A 207 18.26 -8.63 5.13
C MET A 207 17.01 -8.83 4.29
N ASN A 208 17.20 -9.29 3.05
CA ASN A 208 16.08 -9.61 2.13
C ASN A 208 15.69 -11.09 2.13
N LYS A 209 16.59 -11.96 2.59
CA LYS A 209 16.41 -13.41 2.68
C LYS A 209 17.07 -13.93 3.94
N LEU A 210 16.85 -15.18 4.27
CA LEU A 210 17.68 -15.92 5.22
C LEU A 210 18.78 -16.65 4.44
N PRO A 211 20.02 -16.75 4.98
CA PRO A 211 21.05 -17.60 4.42
C PRO A 211 20.64 -19.08 4.50
N ALA A 212 21.39 -19.97 3.87
CA ALA A 212 21.17 -21.42 3.98
C ALA A 212 21.24 -21.87 5.44
N THR A 213 20.54 -22.96 5.78
CA THR A 213 20.47 -23.45 7.17
C THR A 213 21.88 -23.74 7.72
N GLY A 214 22.21 -23.08 8.81
CA GLY A 214 23.52 -23.18 9.47
C GLY A 214 24.58 -22.20 8.95
N GLU A 215 24.24 -21.34 8.00
CA GLU A 215 25.08 -20.25 7.51
C GLU A 215 24.67 -18.92 8.16
N SER A 216 25.57 -17.95 8.14
CA SER A 216 25.32 -16.58 8.62
C SER A 216 25.88 -15.54 7.67
N TYR A 217 25.30 -14.35 7.70
CA TYR A 217 25.71 -13.23 6.84
C TYR A 217 27.09 -12.70 7.18
N ILE A 218 27.45 -12.71 8.47
CA ILE A 218 28.77 -12.29 8.94
C ILE A 218 29.49 -13.53 9.48
N THR A 219 30.57 -13.90 8.82
CA THR A 219 31.39 -15.05 9.18
C THR A 219 32.76 -14.62 9.71
N PHE A 220 33.42 -15.50 10.46
CA PHE A 220 34.74 -15.26 11.02
C PHE A 220 35.68 -16.40 10.63
N VAL A 221 36.85 -16.06 10.10
CA VAL A 221 37.95 -17.01 9.95
C VAL A 221 38.94 -16.71 11.05
N GLU A 222 38.86 -17.44 12.16
CA GLU A 222 39.75 -17.26 13.32
C GLU A 222 39.82 -15.79 13.78
N ALA A 223 38.69 -15.14 13.93
CA ALA A 223 38.66 -13.77 14.45
C ALA A 223 39.32 -13.75 15.84
N ASN A 224 40.54 -13.30 15.92
CA ASN A 224 41.32 -13.25 17.16
C ASN A 224 40.66 -12.34 18.20
N PHE A 225 39.72 -11.53 17.81
CA PHE A 225 39.10 -10.58 18.72
C PHE A 225 37.70 -10.12 18.28
N ILE A 226 36.67 -10.53 19.04
CA ILE A 226 35.34 -9.97 18.98
C ILE A 226 35.13 -9.07 20.19
N ASN A 227 34.96 -7.78 19.98
CA ASN A 227 34.62 -6.84 21.03
C ASN A 227 33.15 -6.40 20.91
N MET A 228 32.31 -6.89 21.81
CA MET A 228 30.90 -6.59 21.92
C MET A 228 30.63 -5.72 23.16
N SER A 229 31.36 -4.63 23.34
CA SER A 229 31.23 -3.75 24.51
C SER A 229 29.89 -3.02 24.55
N SER A 230 28.86 -3.66 25.09
CA SER A 230 27.48 -3.15 25.23
C SER A 230 26.75 -2.81 23.92
N GLY A 231 27.26 -3.20 22.78
CA GLY A 231 26.60 -3.03 21.48
C GLY A 231 25.39 -3.94 21.32
N LYS A 232 24.36 -3.44 20.67
CA LYS A 232 23.13 -4.16 20.35
C LYS A 232 22.96 -4.25 18.84
N ILE A 233 22.34 -5.32 18.36
CA ILE A 233 22.01 -5.50 16.96
C ILE A 233 20.51 -5.55 16.83
N ASN A 234 19.98 -4.79 15.89
CA ASN A 234 18.62 -4.91 15.42
C ASN A 234 18.63 -5.56 14.03
N ALA A 235 17.96 -6.70 13.89
CA ALA A 235 17.74 -7.36 12.62
C ALA A 235 16.49 -6.78 11.95
N VAL A 236 16.58 -6.43 10.67
CA VAL A 236 15.44 -5.95 9.88
C VAL A 236 15.30 -6.83 8.65
N MET A 237 14.13 -7.48 8.52
CA MET A 237 13.78 -8.28 7.36
C MET A 237 12.86 -7.47 6.44
N SER A 238 13.10 -7.55 5.14
CA SER A 238 12.29 -6.84 4.15
C SER A 238 10.83 -7.29 4.11
N GLY A 239 9.94 -6.43 3.63
CA GLY A 239 8.53 -6.75 3.43
C GLY A 239 8.31 -7.91 2.45
N ASP A 240 9.14 -8.05 1.41
CA ASP A 240 9.09 -9.18 0.50
C ASP A 240 9.40 -10.52 1.18
N PHE A 241 10.36 -10.55 2.11
CA PHE A 241 10.61 -11.73 2.95
C PHE A 241 9.39 -12.04 3.81
N ASN A 242 8.82 -11.04 4.46
CA ASN A 242 7.65 -11.18 5.31
C ASN A 242 6.46 -11.77 4.53
N ASP A 243 6.22 -11.33 3.29
CA ASP A 243 5.20 -11.89 2.41
C ASP A 243 5.48 -13.34 1.97
N ALA A 244 6.75 -13.66 1.72
CA ALA A 244 7.14 -14.98 1.22
C ALA A 244 7.22 -16.06 2.29
N TYR A 245 7.48 -15.70 3.56
CA TYR A 245 7.70 -16.65 4.65
C TYR A 245 6.38 -17.31 5.09
N THR A 246 6.33 -18.64 5.06
CA THR A 246 5.13 -19.45 5.38
C THR A 246 5.19 -20.18 6.71
N GLY A 247 6.31 -20.12 7.43
CA GLY A 247 6.48 -20.72 8.76
C GLY A 247 5.85 -19.90 9.89
N SER A 248 6.03 -20.34 11.13
CA SER A 248 5.58 -19.55 12.28
C SER A 248 6.41 -18.26 12.42
N THR A 249 5.77 -17.18 12.88
CA THR A 249 6.44 -15.90 13.11
C THR A 249 7.59 -16.03 14.12
N SER A 250 7.44 -16.85 15.15
CA SER A 250 8.48 -17.10 16.15
C SER A 250 9.72 -17.82 15.55
N ASP A 251 9.49 -18.77 14.64
CA ASP A 251 10.60 -19.45 13.95
C ASP A 251 11.33 -18.48 13.02
N ALA A 252 10.59 -17.63 12.30
CA ALA A 252 11.18 -16.59 11.47
C ALA A 252 12.02 -15.58 12.25
N VAL A 253 11.54 -15.14 13.42
CA VAL A 253 12.26 -14.23 14.31
C VAL A 253 13.58 -14.86 14.81
N ASN A 254 13.53 -16.12 15.26
CA ASN A 254 14.73 -16.84 15.70
C ASN A 254 15.72 -17.05 14.55
N ALA A 255 15.21 -17.44 13.37
CA ALA A 255 16.05 -17.63 12.19
C ALA A 255 16.72 -16.32 11.75
N ALA A 256 16.02 -15.19 11.77
CA ALA A 256 16.60 -13.87 11.46
C ALA A 256 17.65 -13.44 12.48
N ALA A 257 17.45 -13.71 13.77
CA ALA A 257 18.44 -13.43 14.80
C ALA A 257 19.72 -14.26 14.61
N ASN A 258 19.58 -15.54 14.27
CA ASN A 258 20.70 -16.44 14.05
C ASN A 258 21.44 -16.16 12.73
N ALA A 259 20.74 -15.62 11.74
CA ALA A 259 21.28 -15.35 10.41
C ALA A 259 22.43 -14.33 10.38
N ILE A 260 22.55 -13.46 11.39
CA ILE A 260 23.55 -12.37 11.38
C ILE A 260 24.94 -12.88 11.75
N LEU A 261 25.09 -13.49 12.91
CA LEU A 261 26.38 -13.87 13.49
C LEU A 261 26.47 -15.38 13.86
N GLY A 262 25.46 -16.16 13.45
CA GLY A 262 25.32 -17.56 13.85
C GLY A 262 24.73 -17.73 15.26
N ASP A 263 24.50 -18.99 15.63
CA ASP A 263 23.80 -19.36 16.87
C ASP A 263 24.52 -18.89 18.13
N ASP A 264 25.86 -19.01 18.17
CA ASP A 264 26.66 -18.68 19.33
C ASP A 264 26.62 -17.21 19.76
N LEU A 265 26.41 -16.31 18.79
CA LEU A 265 26.36 -14.86 19.01
C LEU A 265 24.94 -14.27 18.79
N SER A 266 23.94 -15.09 18.56
CA SER A 266 22.55 -14.65 18.34
C SER A 266 21.99 -13.83 19.49
N ASN A 267 22.48 -14.04 20.73
CA ASN A 267 22.11 -13.25 21.91
C ASN A 267 22.45 -11.75 21.80
N SER A 268 23.35 -11.37 20.92
CA SER A 268 23.69 -9.97 20.63
C SER A 268 22.60 -9.26 19.83
N VAL A 269 21.72 -10.02 19.16
CA VAL A 269 20.55 -9.49 18.47
C VAL A 269 19.43 -9.28 19.49
N THR A 270 19.14 -8.02 19.76
CA THR A 270 18.17 -7.63 20.79
C THR A 270 16.77 -7.40 20.26
N ASN A 271 16.65 -6.97 19.00
CA ASN A 271 15.37 -6.78 18.37
C ASN A 271 15.39 -7.35 16.94
N VAL A 272 14.23 -7.84 16.51
CA VAL A 272 13.99 -8.29 15.15
C VAL A 272 12.74 -7.60 14.64
N TYR A 273 12.83 -6.97 13.48
CA TYR A 273 11.74 -6.28 12.81
C TYR A 273 11.50 -6.93 11.45
N PHE A 274 10.25 -7.21 11.12
CA PHE A 274 9.86 -7.49 9.75
C PHE A 274 9.06 -6.29 9.25
N GLU A 275 9.53 -5.72 8.16
CA GLU A 275 8.82 -4.62 7.52
C GLU A 275 7.45 -5.10 7.02
N GLU A 276 6.51 -4.17 6.94
CA GLU A 276 5.22 -4.43 6.33
C GLU A 276 5.41 -4.84 4.87
N GLY A 277 4.84 -5.98 4.50
CA GLY A 277 4.81 -6.47 3.15
C GLY A 277 3.60 -5.92 2.38
N ARG A 278 3.36 -6.48 1.21
CA ARG A 278 2.15 -6.20 0.42
C ARG A 278 0.91 -6.87 1.00
N LEU A 279 1.09 -8.00 1.70
CA LEU A 279 0.04 -8.77 2.36
C LEU A 279 0.27 -8.91 3.87
N ALA A 280 1.50 -9.22 4.29
CA ALA A 280 1.82 -9.44 5.69
C ALA A 280 1.99 -8.13 6.45
N GLY A 281 1.42 -8.04 7.66
CA GLY A 281 1.64 -6.92 8.56
C GLY A 281 3.03 -6.92 9.18
N ALA A 282 3.50 -5.78 9.65
CA ALA A 282 4.80 -5.65 10.29
C ALA A 282 4.91 -6.50 11.56
N VAL A 283 6.12 -6.98 11.85
CA VAL A 283 6.44 -7.73 13.07
C VAL A 283 7.50 -6.99 13.87
N GLU A 284 7.29 -6.85 15.16
CA GLU A 284 8.25 -6.34 16.14
C GLU A 284 8.52 -7.42 17.17
N ALA A 285 9.78 -7.79 17.34
CA ALA A 285 10.19 -8.77 18.32
C ALA A 285 11.33 -8.23 19.18
N SER A 286 11.22 -8.34 20.48
CA SER A 286 12.22 -7.92 21.44
C SER A 286 12.68 -9.10 22.29
N ARG A 287 14.00 -9.24 22.47
CA ARG A 287 14.60 -10.34 23.24
C ARG A 287 14.40 -10.13 24.73
N ASN A 288 13.96 -11.16 25.40
CA ASN A 288 13.82 -11.23 26.84
C ASN A 288 15.14 -11.66 27.51
N ASP A 289 15.24 -11.48 28.84
CA ASP A 289 16.40 -11.88 29.62
C ASP A 289 16.67 -13.41 29.61
N ASP A 290 15.65 -14.22 29.34
CA ASP A 290 15.76 -15.67 29.20
C ASP A 290 16.18 -16.14 27.79
N GLY A 291 16.44 -15.20 26.88
CA GLY A 291 16.85 -15.46 25.50
C GLY A 291 15.70 -15.67 24.52
N THR A 292 14.46 -15.75 24.97
CA THR A 292 13.27 -15.83 24.10
C THR A 292 12.92 -14.46 23.53
N PHE A 293 12.00 -14.42 22.53
CA PHE A 293 11.46 -13.17 22.00
C PHE A 293 10.00 -12.96 22.39
N THR A 294 9.69 -11.75 22.83
CA THR A 294 8.30 -11.27 22.83
C THR A 294 7.99 -10.72 21.44
N VAL A 295 7.00 -11.29 20.78
CA VAL A 295 6.64 -10.98 19.39
C VAL A 295 5.30 -10.26 19.34
N VAL A 296 5.25 -9.11 18.67
CA VAL A 296 4.06 -8.33 18.37
C VAL A 296 3.90 -8.27 16.86
N GLN A 297 2.79 -8.81 16.35
CA GLN A 297 2.43 -8.71 14.93
C GLN A 297 1.38 -7.62 14.77
N LYS A 298 1.59 -6.71 13.85
CA LYS A 298 0.65 -5.64 13.47
C LYS A 298 -0.21 -6.09 12.31
N ALA A 299 -1.43 -5.58 12.23
CA ALA A 299 -2.24 -5.73 11.03
C ALA A 299 -1.60 -4.97 9.85
N ASN A 300 -1.77 -5.48 8.65
CA ASN A 300 -1.36 -4.73 7.45
C ASN A 300 -2.43 -3.69 7.13
N GLU A 301 -2.10 -2.42 7.25
CA GLU A 301 -3.07 -1.32 7.05
C GLU A 301 -3.64 -1.28 5.63
N LYS A 302 -2.89 -1.71 4.62
CA LYS A 302 -3.38 -1.81 3.23
C LYS A 302 -4.44 -2.90 3.10
N ILE A 303 -4.22 -4.03 3.74
CA ILE A 303 -5.14 -5.18 3.71
C ILE A 303 -6.38 -4.88 4.57
N GLU A 304 -6.22 -4.26 5.73
CA GLU A 304 -7.37 -3.78 6.50
C GLU A 304 -8.22 -2.79 5.71
N ALA A 305 -7.60 -1.92 4.92
CA ALA A 305 -8.32 -1.01 4.04
C ALA A 305 -9.03 -1.71 2.86
N VAL A 306 -8.54 -2.86 2.40
CA VAL A 306 -9.23 -3.68 1.38
C VAL A 306 -10.58 -4.22 1.91
N LYS A 307 -10.73 -4.46 3.22
CA LYS A 307 -12.00 -4.80 3.84
C LYS A 307 -13.11 -3.82 3.43
N THR A 308 -12.80 -2.51 3.40
CA THR A 308 -13.79 -1.49 3.03
C THR A 308 -14.25 -1.60 1.57
N LEU A 309 -13.42 -2.13 0.67
CA LEU A 309 -13.78 -2.30 -0.74
C LEU A 309 -14.88 -3.36 -0.92
N SER A 310 -14.93 -4.37 -0.07
CA SER A 310 -15.92 -5.45 -0.18
C SER A 310 -17.36 -4.98 0.03
N VAL A 311 -17.58 -3.88 0.78
CA VAL A 311 -18.91 -3.32 1.04
C VAL A 311 -19.33 -2.20 0.12
N LEU A 312 -18.41 -1.60 -0.67
CA LEU A 312 -18.73 -0.45 -1.53
C LEU A 312 -19.87 -0.75 -2.52
N SER A 313 -19.81 -1.89 -3.19
CA SER A 313 -20.86 -2.30 -4.14
C SER A 313 -22.18 -2.59 -3.44
N ALA A 314 -22.16 -3.07 -2.19
CA ALA A 314 -23.35 -3.30 -1.40
C ALA A 314 -24.02 -1.99 -0.96
N LEU A 315 -23.23 -0.97 -0.58
CA LEU A 315 -23.72 0.38 -0.29
C LEU A 315 -24.33 1.02 -1.55
N GLN A 316 -23.66 0.90 -2.70
CA GLN A 316 -24.17 1.37 -3.98
C GLN A 316 -25.48 0.66 -4.37
N TRP A 317 -25.56 -0.65 -4.17
CA TRP A 317 -26.77 -1.42 -4.41
C TRP A 317 -27.92 -0.97 -3.49
N ARG A 318 -27.68 -0.70 -2.21
CA ARG A 318 -28.67 -0.16 -1.27
C ARG A 318 -29.19 1.22 -1.72
N HIS A 319 -28.30 2.08 -2.21
CA HIS A 319 -28.72 3.36 -2.81
C HIS A 319 -29.68 3.13 -3.97
N ASP A 320 -29.33 2.30 -4.91
CA ASP A 320 -30.08 2.02 -6.13
C ASP A 320 -31.42 1.31 -5.87
N MET A 321 -31.44 0.37 -4.93
CA MET A 321 -32.63 -0.43 -4.63
C MET A 321 -33.74 0.41 -4.03
N ASN A 322 -33.44 1.15 -2.99
CA ASN A 322 -34.42 1.94 -2.24
C ASN A 322 -35.18 2.94 -3.12
N ASP A 323 -34.54 3.44 -4.16
CA ASP A 323 -35.08 4.49 -4.97
C ASP A 323 -36.23 4.08 -5.89
N LEU A 324 -36.14 2.91 -6.52
CA LEU A 324 -37.20 2.47 -7.43
C LEU A 324 -38.50 2.21 -6.69
N MET A 325 -38.39 1.74 -5.44
CA MET A 325 -39.57 1.45 -4.61
C MET A 325 -40.34 2.71 -4.23
N LYS A 326 -39.66 3.77 -3.90
CA LYS A 326 -40.26 5.07 -3.59
C LYS A 326 -41.01 5.65 -4.79
N ARG A 327 -40.55 5.33 -5.99
CA ARG A 327 -41.23 5.68 -7.25
C ARG A 327 -42.62 5.04 -7.38
N MET A 328 -42.82 3.82 -6.85
CA MET A 328 -44.08 3.08 -6.97
C MET A 328 -45.29 3.78 -6.30
N GLY A 329 -45.04 4.59 -5.29
CA GLY A 329 -46.08 5.40 -4.67
C GLY A 329 -46.78 6.36 -5.64
N GLU A 330 -46.07 6.84 -6.64
CA GLU A 330 -46.62 7.77 -7.65
C GLU A 330 -47.57 7.10 -8.66
N LEU A 331 -47.33 5.84 -8.98
CA LEU A 331 -48.18 5.06 -9.87
C LEU A 331 -49.62 4.88 -9.33
N ARG A 332 -49.75 4.80 -8.01
CA ARG A 332 -51.02 4.55 -7.33
C ARG A 332 -52.03 5.70 -7.54
N THR A 333 -51.50 6.93 -7.66
CA THR A 333 -52.34 8.14 -7.82
C THR A 333 -52.35 8.67 -9.24
N SER A 334 -51.67 8.03 -10.20
CA SER A 334 -51.60 8.48 -11.59
C SER A 334 -52.85 8.09 -12.39
N PRO A 335 -53.29 8.92 -13.36
CA PRO A 335 -54.35 8.56 -14.29
C PRO A 335 -54.02 7.28 -15.06
N GLU A 336 -55.07 6.67 -15.64
CA GLU A 336 -54.93 5.59 -16.61
C GLU A 336 -54.25 6.09 -17.89
N GLY A 337 -53.50 5.22 -18.56
CA GLY A 337 -52.82 5.51 -19.81
C GLY A 337 -51.34 5.12 -19.80
N ILE A 338 -50.63 5.45 -20.88
CA ILE A 338 -49.18 5.28 -20.99
C ILE A 338 -48.52 6.51 -20.40
N GLY A 339 -47.63 6.30 -19.46
CA GLY A 339 -46.87 7.37 -18.82
C GLY A 339 -45.36 7.24 -19.03
N GLY A 340 -44.70 8.37 -19.29
CA GLY A 340 -43.24 8.50 -19.25
C GLY A 340 -42.81 9.31 -18.05
N TRP A 341 -41.69 8.99 -17.45
CA TRP A 341 -41.19 9.68 -16.28
C TRP A 341 -39.67 9.76 -16.24
N ALA A 342 -39.20 10.79 -15.56
CA ALA A 342 -37.79 10.97 -15.27
C ALA A 342 -37.59 11.49 -13.85
N ARG A 343 -36.50 11.11 -13.19
CA ARG A 343 -36.12 11.65 -11.90
C ARG A 343 -34.62 11.76 -11.74
N VAL A 344 -34.22 12.63 -10.83
CA VAL A 344 -32.88 12.74 -10.27
C VAL A 344 -32.96 12.50 -8.78
N TYR A 345 -31.95 11.81 -8.24
CA TYR A 345 -31.89 11.52 -6.82
C TYR A 345 -30.43 11.44 -6.36
N GLY A 346 -30.21 11.64 -5.08
CA GLY A 346 -28.91 11.55 -4.48
C GLY A 346 -28.97 11.15 -3.02
N SER A 347 -27.88 10.61 -2.51
CA SER A 347 -27.74 10.23 -1.11
C SER A 347 -26.31 10.41 -0.60
N GLU A 348 -26.21 10.49 0.71
CA GLU A 348 -24.96 10.40 1.45
C GLU A 348 -25.12 9.31 2.49
N GLN A 349 -24.24 8.30 2.41
CA GLN A 349 -24.22 7.13 3.28
C GLN A 349 -22.87 7.05 4.00
N ALA A 350 -22.88 6.63 5.25
CA ALA A 350 -21.67 6.41 6.04
C ALA A 350 -21.68 5.00 6.66
N HIS A 351 -20.52 4.33 6.65
CA HIS A 351 -20.27 3.03 7.27
C HIS A 351 -18.78 2.87 7.57
N ASP A 352 -18.41 2.59 8.81
CA ASP A 352 -17.05 2.23 9.28
C ASP A 352 -15.90 3.03 8.60
N GLY A 353 -15.99 4.37 8.64
CA GLY A 353 -15.00 5.27 8.04
C GLY A 353 -15.11 5.43 6.51
N ILE A 354 -16.20 4.97 5.91
CA ILE A 354 -16.58 5.24 4.52
C ILE A 354 -17.65 6.33 4.52
N ASP A 355 -17.45 7.38 3.74
CA ASP A 355 -18.46 8.39 3.40
C ASP A 355 -18.73 8.34 1.90
N MET A 356 -19.87 7.76 1.50
CA MET A 356 -20.25 7.57 0.11
C MET A 356 -21.32 8.59 -0.31
N LYS A 357 -21.09 9.26 -1.43
CA LYS A 357 -22.01 10.21 -2.07
C LYS A 357 -22.38 9.74 -3.46
N ASN A 358 -23.67 9.70 -3.73
CA ASN A 358 -24.22 9.25 -5.01
C ASN A 358 -25.15 10.29 -5.61
N ALA A 359 -25.08 10.46 -6.93
CA ALA A 359 -26.01 11.23 -7.74
C ALA A 359 -26.48 10.37 -8.91
N SER A 360 -27.78 10.30 -9.12
CA SER A 360 -28.39 9.37 -10.07
C SER A 360 -29.43 10.06 -10.93
N VAL A 361 -29.55 9.56 -12.17
CA VAL A 361 -30.66 9.85 -13.07
C VAL A 361 -31.38 8.55 -13.41
N GLN A 362 -32.71 8.58 -13.44
CA GLN A 362 -33.52 7.44 -13.84
C GLN A 362 -34.65 7.90 -14.76
N VAL A 363 -34.89 7.12 -15.82
CA VAL A 363 -35.95 7.33 -16.76
C VAL A 363 -36.76 6.05 -16.96
N GLY A 364 -38.03 6.16 -17.18
CA GLY A 364 -38.88 4.99 -17.37
C GLY A 364 -40.20 5.28 -18.02
N ALA A 365 -40.90 4.22 -18.37
CA ALA A 365 -42.25 4.27 -18.89
C ALA A 365 -43.10 3.12 -18.35
N ASP A 366 -44.37 3.35 -18.19
CA ASP A 366 -45.35 2.36 -17.75
C ASP A 366 -46.68 2.53 -18.42
N ALA A 367 -47.50 1.49 -18.36
CA ALA A 367 -48.85 1.49 -18.94
C ALA A 367 -49.80 0.63 -18.09
N ASP A 368 -51.08 0.90 -18.24
CA ASP A 368 -52.11 0.01 -17.72
C ASP A 368 -52.18 -1.26 -18.58
N VAL A 369 -52.00 -2.42 -17.92
CA VAL A 369 -52.01 -3.74 -18.58
C VAL A 369 -53.26 -4.55 -18.28
N GLY A 370 -54.28 -3.93 -17.65
CA GLY A 370 -55.55 -4.54 -17.31
C GLY A 370 -55.59 -5.21 -15.94
N MET A 371 -56.76 -5.61 -15.48
CA MET A 371 -57.02 -6.28 -14.18
C MET A 371 -56.44 -5.56 -12.96
N GLY A 372 -56.37 -4.22 -12.99
CA GLY A 372 -55.81 -3.39 -11.91
C GLY A 372 -54.30 -3.30 -11.91
N TRP A 373 -53.61 -3.85 -12.91
CA TRP A 373 -52.15 -3.77 -13.01
C TRP A 373 -51.69 -2.61 -13.89
N LYS A 374 -50.68 -1.91 -13.39
CA LYS A 374 -49.80 -1.03 -14.18
C LYS A 374 -48.40 -1.65 -14.18
N ALA A 375 -47.78 -1.76 -15.35
CA ALA A 375 -46.46 -2.34 -15.49
C ALA A 375 -45.54 -1.43 -16.31
N GLY A 376 -44.25 -1.45 -16.02
CA GLY A 376 -43.26 -0.59 -16.66
C GLY A 376 -41.85 -1.09 -16.59
N ALA A 377 -40.98 -0.33 -17.26
CA ALA A 377 -39.55 -0.54 -17.23
C ALA A 377 -38.80 0.78 -16.99
N ALA A 378 -37.60 0.69 -16.43
CA ALA A 378 -36.77 1.84 -16.16
C ALA A 378 -35.30 1.55 -16.43
N PHE A 379 -34.57 2.59 -16.80
CA PHE A 379 -33.10 2.64 -16.87
C PHE A 379 -32.57 3.63 -15.83
N SER A 380 -31.50 3.29 -15.15
CA SER A 380 -30.80 4.17 -14.20
C SER A 380 -29.30 4.27 -14.51
N TYR A 381 -28.77 5.46 -14.26
CA TYR A 381 -27.32 5.71 -14.24
C TYR A 381 -26.98 6.47 -12.98
N THR A 382 -25.93 6.03 -12.30
CA THR A 382 -25.41 6.61 -11.05
C THR A 382 -23.93 6.94 -11.22
N ASP A 383 -23.54 8.10 -10.75
CA ASP A 383 -22.16 8.53 -10.55
C ASP A 383 -21.98 8.84 -9.07
N GLY A 384 -20.93 8.31 -8.46
CA GLY A 384 -20.69 8.44 -7.04
C GLY A 384 -19.22 8.39 -6.68
N SER A 385 -18.94 8.84 -5.46
CA SER A 385 -17.61 8.78 -4.87
C SER A 385 -17.68 8.35 -3.40
N SER A 386 -16.60 7.74 -2.92
CA SER A 386 -16.42 7.38 -1.52
C SER A 386 -15.12 7.95 -1.01
N ASP A 387 -15.18 8.70 0.08
CA ASP A 387 -14.04 9.03 0.91
C ASP A 387 -13.90 7.97 1.99
N MET A 388 -12.70 7.43 2.17
CA MET A 388 -12.38 6.39 3.15
C MET A 388 -11.22 6.84 4.03
N THR A 389 -11.11 6.34 5.24
CA THR A 389 -9.98 6.64 6.14
C THR A 389 -8.62 6.37 5.47
N ALA A 390 -8.56 5.38 4.59
CA ALA A 390 -7.33 4.95 3.93
C ALA A 390 -7.15 5.46 2.50
N GLY A 391 -8.13 6.15 1.91
CA GLY A 391 -8.07 6.60 0.51
C GLY A 391 -9.44 6.99 -0.04
N SER A 392 -9.68 6.76 -1.33
CA SER A 392 -10.94 7.09 -1.99
C SER A 392 -11.30 6.10 -3.09
N ALA A 393 -12.57 6.12 -3.50
CA ALA A 393 -13.04 5.36 -4.64
C ALA A 393 -14.09 6.17 -5.43
N ASP A 394 -14.12 5.98 -6.75
CA ASP A 394 -15.13 6.49 -7.66
C ASP A 394 -16.00 5.33 -8.14
N HIS A 395 -17.31 5.56 -8.22
CA HIS A 395 -18.29 4.53 -8.59
C HIS A 395 -19.13 4.96 -9.77
N LYS A 396 -19.37 4.05 -10.70
CA LYS A 396 -20.35 4.22 -11.77
C LYS A 396 -21.25 3.01 -11.81
N ALA A 397 -22.57 3.25 -11.83
CA ALA A 397 -23.51 2.15 -11.94
C ALA A 397 -24.53 2.41 -13.04
N CYS A 398 -24.91 1.36 -13.76
CA CYS A 398 -26.04 1.38 -14.67
C CYS A 398 -26.97 0.20 -14.37
N GLY A 399 -28.28 0.44 -14.49
CA GLY A 399 -29.28 -0.56 -14.15
C GLY A 399 -30.49 -0.55 -15.04
N LEU A 400 -31.12 -1.72 -15.19
CA LEU A 400 -32.41 -1.94 -15.83
C LEU A 400 -33.37 -2.54 -14.81
N ALA A 401 -34.58 -2.05 -14.79
CA ALA A 401 -35.64 -2.57 -13.93
C ALA A 401 -36.92 -2.81 -14.68
N ALA A 402 -37.65 -3.86 -14.32
CA ALA A 402 -39.05 -4.08 -14.63
C ALA A 402 -39.86 -3.97 -13.34
N TYR A 403 -41.00 -3.35 -13.39
CA TYR A 403 -41.86 -3.17 -12.23
C TYR A 403 -43.33 -3.26 -12.55
N GLY A 404 -44.15 -3.56 -11.53
CA GLY A 404 -45.59 -3.60 -11.63
C GLY A 404 -46.27 -3.23 -10.33
N THR A 405 -47.38 -2.52 -10.41
CA THR A 405 -48.27 -2.19 -9.31
C THR A 405 -49.64 -2.76 -9.59
N TRP A 406 -50.17 -3.56 -8.67
CA TRP A 406 -51.58 -3.96 -8.67
C TRP A 406 -52.37 -3.12 -7.68
N LEU A 407 -53.52 -2.58 -8.16
CA LEU A 407 -54.44 -1.81 -7.35
C LEU A 407 -55.72 -2.59 -7.19
N GLY A 408 -56.03 -3.02 -5.97
CA GLY A 408 -57.20 -3.79 -5.61
C GLY A 408 -58.32 -2.93 -5.02
N GLU A 409 -59.50 -3.53 -4.89
CA GLU A 409 -60.66 -2.89 -4.26
C GLU A 409 -60.36 -2.61 -2.77
N GLY A 410 -60.93 -1.51 -2.23
CA GLY A 410 -60.76 -1.15 -0.81
C GLY A 410 -59.38 -0.62 -0.46
N GLY A 411 -58.60 -0.13 -1.46
CA GLY A 411 -57.32 0.52 -1.28
C GLY A 411 -56.10 -0.42 -1.10
N HIS A 412 -56.28 -1.71 -1.36
CA HIS A 412 -55.19 -2.66 -1.35
C HIS A 412 -54.27 -2.45 -2.55
N PHE A 413 -52.97 -2.68 -2.36
CA PHE A 413 -52.00 -2.67 -3.44
C PHE A 413 -50.88 -3.71 -3.24
N VAL A 414 -50.30 -4.14 -4.34
CA VAL A 414 -49.11 -4.97 -4.40
C VAL A 414 -48.13 -4.34 -5.38
N ASP A 415 -46.89 -4.12 -4.97
CA ASP A 415 -45.83 -3.64 -5.83
C ASP A 415 -44.76 -4.74 -5.99
N LEU A 416 -44.34 -4.98 -7.23
CA LEU A 416 -43.31 -5.95 -7.58
C LEU A 416 -42.22 -5.24 -8.40
N ILE A 417 -40.96 -5.52 -8.09
CA ILE A 417 -39.80 -4.95 -8.78
C ILE A 417 -38.76 -6.03 -9.00
N ALA A 418 -38.21 -6.11 -10.20
CA ALA A 418 -37.03 -6.87 -10.54
C ALA A 418 -36.00 -5.91 -11.17
N LYS A 419 -34.77 -5.93 -10.70
CA LYS A 419 -33.68 -5.06 -11.18
C LYS A 419 -32.40 -5.84 -11.40
N VAL A 420 -31.69 -5.50 -12.47
CA VAL A 420 -30.28 -5.89 -12.71
C VAL A 420 -29.44 -4.63 -12.82
N SER A 421 -28.25 -4.65 -12.29
CA SER A 421 -27.30 -3.54 -12.38
C SER A 421 -25.86 -4.01 -12.46
N ARG A 422 -25.01 -3.15 -13.03
CA ARG A 422 -23.56 -3.30 -13.04
C ARG A 422 -22.95 -2.07 -12.39
N VAL A 423 -22.05 -2.32 -11.46
CA VAL A 423 -21.28 -1.32 -10.72
C VAL A 423 -19.81 -1.47 -11.10
N GLU A 424 -19.18 -0.39 -11.48
CA GLU A 424 -17.74 -0.28 -11.73
C GLU A 424 -17.15 0.62 -10.65
N THR A 425 -16.07 0.17 -9.99
CA THR A 425 -15.40 0.89 -8.91
C THR A 425 -13.91 1.01 -9.21
N ASP A 426 -13.42 2.26 -9.26
CA ASP A 426 -12.00 2.60 -9.30
C ASP A 426 -11.58 3.10 -7.92
N TYR A 427 -10.49 2.56 -7.35
CA TYR A 427 -10.05 2.95 -6.01
C TYR A 427 -8.56 3.24 -5.91
N GLY A 428 -8.21 4.09 -4.93
CA GLY A 428 -6.83 4.34 -4.49
C GLY A 428 -6.74 4.34 -2.95
N ILE A 429 -6.00 3.38 -2.38
CA ILE A 429 -5.89 3.15 -0.93
C ILE A 429 -4.43 2.95 -0.54
N LYS A 430 -3.90 3.76 0.43
CA LYS A 430 -2.56 3.59 1.00
C LYS A 430 -1.46 3.36 -0.05
N GLY A 431 -1.54 4.04 -1.20
CA GLY A 431 -0.57 3.92 -2.29
C GLY A 431 -0.78 2.74 -3.25
N THR A 432 -1.75 1.87 -2.99
CA THR A 432 -2.21 0.84 -3.92
C THR A 432 -3.49 1.29 -4.64
N SER A 433 -3.72 0.81 -5.83
CA SER A 433 -4.90 1.12 -6.63
C SER A 433 -5.41 -0.10 -7.39
N GLY A 434 -6.64 -0.02 -7.84
CA GLY A 434 -7.26 -1.08 -8.63
C GLY A 434 -8.64 -0.70 -9.15
N ARG A 435 -9.21 -1.61 -9.92
CA ARG A 435 -10.57 -1.53 -10.46
C ARG A 435 -11.24 -2.88 -10.32
N PHE A 436 -12.53 -2.86 -10.01
CA PHE A 436 -13.36 -4.06 -10.01
C PHE A 436 -14.79 -3.75 -10.49
N GLU A 437 -15.51 -4.80 -10.89
CA GLU A 437 -16.84 -4.70 -11.47
C GLU A 437 -17.77 -5.76 -10.85
N ASN A 438 -18.90 -5.32 -10.32
CA ASN A 438 -19.89 -6.23 -9.74
C ASN A 438 -21.21 -6.15 -10.52
N ASN A 439 -21.80 -7.31 -10.79
CA ASN A 439 -23.14 -7.42 -11.29
C ASN A 439 -24.11 -7.70 -10.13
N ALA A 440 -25.22 -7.00 -10.10
CA ALA A 440 -26.20 -7.16 -9.04
C ALA A 440 -27.59 -7.50 -9.61
N PHE A 441 -28.33 -8.27 -8.85
CA PHE A 441 -29.73 -8.63 -9.10
C PHE A 441 -30.54 -8.39 -7.85
N SER A 442 -31.78 -7.89 -7.98
CA SER A 442 -32.72 -7.76 -6.87
C SER A 442 -34.16 -8.05 -7.26
N LEU A 443 -34.90 -8.58 -6.31
CA LEU A 443 -36.33 -8.78 -6.34
C LEU A 443 -36.96 -8.17 -5.09
N SER A 444 -38.06 -7.42 -5.28
CA SER A 444 -38.82 -6.82 -4.20
C SER A 444 -40.31 -7.04 -4.37
N ALA A 445 -41.01 -7.26 -3.27
CA ALA A 445 -42.46 -7.34 -3.16
C ALA A 445 -42.92 -6.54 -1.94
N GLU A 446 -43.81 -5.58 -2.20
CA GLU A 446 -44.48 -4.76 -1.18
C GLU A 446 -45.98 -5.02 -1.21
N TYR A 447 -46.60 -5.10 -0.04
CA TYR A 447 -48.04 -5.08 0.14
C TYR A 447 -48.40 -3.97 1.11
N GLY A 448 -49.47 -3.23 0.78
CA GLY A 448 -50.04 -2.24 1.68
C GLY A 448 -51.51 -1.97 1.42
N ARG A 449 -52.06 -1.09 2.25
CA ARG A 449 -53.42 -0.65 2.12
C ARG A 449 -53.57 0.83 2.42
N HIS A 450 -54.17 1.55 1.47
CA HIS A 450 -54.50 2.96 1.59
C HIS A 450 -55.85 3.13 2.27
N PHE A 451 -55.92 3.84 3.39
CA PHE A 451 -57.12 4.18 4.13
C PHE A 451 -57.35 5.68 4.03
N GLU A 452 -58.42 6.07 3.36
CA GLU A 452 -58.86 7.46 3.34
C GLU A 452 -59.56 7.80 4.67
N LEU A 453 -59.23 8.95 5.21
CA LEU A 453 -59.79 9.49 6.44
C LEU A 453 -60.57 10.78 6.14
N ALA A 454 -61.36 11.24 7.11
CA ALA A 454 -62.12 12.46 6.99
C ALA A 454 -61.20 13.68 6.68
N GLY A 455 -61.71 14.58 5.80
CA GLY A 455 -61.01 15.83 5.49
C GLY A 455 -59.83 15.74 4.52
N GLY A 456 -59.64 14.59 3.84
CA GLY A 456 -58.55 14.37 2.90
C GLY A 456 -57.27 13.79 3.50
N ALA A 457 -57.27 13.50 4.78
CA ALA A 457 -56.16 12.77 5.42
C ALA A 457 -56.16 11.31 4.97
N PHE A 458 -54.99 10.66 5.01
CA PHE A 458 -54.87 9.22 4.74
C PHE A 458 -53.80 8.57 5.63
N VAL A 459 -53.88 7.27 5.78
CA VAL A 459 -52.88 6.43 6.39
C VAL A 459 -52.71 5.15 5.56
N GLU A 460 -51.46 4.70 5.43
CA GLU A 460 -51.10 3.60 4.53
C GLU A 460 -50.00 2.73 5.22
N PRO A 461 -50.43 1.70 5.95
CA PRO A 461 -49.51 0.68 6.44
C PRO A 461 -48.98 -0.15 5.29
N GLN A 462 -47.67 -0.53 5.39
CA GLN A 462 -46.92 -1.22 4.35
C GLN A 462 -46.01 -2.29 4.97
N VAL A 463 -45.87 -3.40 4.28
CA VAL A 463 -44.87 -4.42 4.55
C VAL A 463 -44.17 -4.80 3.25
N GLU A 464 -42.88 -5.08 3.32
CA GLU A 464 -42.08 -5.35 2.14
C GLU A 464 -40.98 -6.35 2.44
N VAL A 465 -40.63 -7.13 1.43
CA VAL A 465 -39.44 -8.00 1.43
C VAL A 465 -38.65 -7.71 0.16
N THR A 466 -37.35 -7.49 0.30
CA THR A 466 -36.41 -7.34 -0.81
C THR A 466 -35.27 -8.33 -0.63
N TRP A 467 -35.04 -9.11 -1.67
CA TRP A 467 -33.85 -9.95 -1.79
C TRP A 467 -32.94 -9.39 -2.86
N GLY A 468 -31.64 -9.36 -2.59
CA GLY A 468 -30.60 -8.95 -3.52
C GLY A 468 -29.37 -9.83 -3.43
N ARG A 469 -28.70 -9.97 -4.58
CA ARG A 469 -27.41 -10.62 -4.70
C ARG A 469 -26.48 -9.80 -5.57
N ILE A 470 -25.29 -9.57 -5.08
CA ILE A 470 -24.19 -8.94 -5.80
C ILE A 470 -23.14 -10.01 -6.02
N MET A 471 -22.77 -10.24 -7.27
CA MET A 471 -21.72 -11.20 -7.62
C MET A 471 -20.37 -10.57 -7.35
N GLY A 472 -19.51 -11.30 -6.63
CA GLY A 472 -18.14 -10.90 -6.37
C GLY A 472 -17.33 -10.77 -7.65
N ASP A 473 -16.20 -10.07 -7.58
CA ASP A 473 -15.21 -9.94 -8.65
C ASP A 473 -13.84 -10.36 -8.15
N ASP A 474 -13.02 -10.87 -9.07
CA ASP A 474 -11.63 -11.27 -8.86
C ASP A 474 -10.71 -10.30 -9.60
N PHE A 475 -9.87 -9.58 -8.88
CA PHE A 475 -8.99 -8.61 -9.50
C PHE A 475 -7.59 -8.57 -8.86
N LEU A 476 -6.64 -7.96 -9.56
CA LEU A 476 -5.30 -7.66 -9.06
C LEU A 476 -5.20 -6.16 -8.76
N ASN A 477 -4.65 -5.82 -7.60
CA ASN A 477 -4.28 -4.45 -7.33
C ASN A 477 -2.93 -4.08 -7.99
N SER A 478 -2.54 -2.80 -7.91
CA SER A 478 -1.29 -2.29 -8.50
C SER A 478 -0.01 -2.91 -7.93
N GLU A 479 -0.07 -3.56 -6.78
CA GLU A 479 1.05 -4.27 -6.14
C GLU A 479 1.04 -5.79 -6.43
N GLY A 480 0.11 -6.27 -7.27
CA GLY A 480 0.00 -7.68 -7.64
C GLY A 480 -0.64 -8.58 -6.58
N VAL A 481 -1.28 -8.02 -5.57
CA VAL A 481 -2.12 -8.77 -4.62
C VAL A 481 -3.44 -9.09 -5.31
N ARG A 482 -3.81 -10.38 -5.34
CA ARG A 482 -5.11 -10.84 -5.84
C ARG A 482 -6.15 -10.69 -4.76
N ILE A 483 -7.26 -10.07 -5.10
CA ILE A 483 -8.42 -9.88 -4.25
C ILE A 483 -9.57 -10.64 -4.88
N GLU A 484 -10.14 -11.59 -4.14
CA GLU A 484 -11.30 -12.40 -4.51
C GLU A 484 -12.45 -11.98 -3.59
N GLN A 485 -13.49 -11.36 -4.16
CA GLN A 485 -14.69 -10.98 -3.42
C GLN A 485 -15.70 -12.13 -3.48
N ASP A 486 -16.23 -12.53 -2.34
CA ASP A 486 -17.35 -13.45 -2.30
C ASP A 486 -18.66 -12.77 -2.73
N ASP A 487 -19.64 -13.55 -3.18
CA ASP A 487 -20.97 -13.03 -3.49
C ASP A 487 -21.63 -12.46 -2.23
N PHE A 488 -22.17 -11.25 -2.33
CA PHE A 488 -22.91 -10.62 -1.25
C PHE A 488 -24.39 -10.88 -1.39
N ASP A 489 -25.04 -11.38 -0.35
CA ASP A 489 -26.48 -11.59 -0.25
C ASP A 489 -27.11 -10.64 0.77
N SER A 490 -28.26 -10.05 0.44
CA SER A 490 -29.09 -9.25 1.34
C SER A 490 -30.53 -9.71 1.29
N LEU A 491 -31.21 -9.75 2.45
CA LEU A 491 -32.64 -10.03 2.59
C LEU A 491 -33.24 -9.03 3.56
N ILE A 492 -33.84 -7.97 3.03
CA ILE A 492 -34.40 -6.88 3.83
C ILE A 492 -35.90 -7.04 3.98
N GLY A 493 -36.37 -7.14 5.23
CA GLY A 493 -37.76 -6.97 5.58
C GLY A 493 -38.03 -5.53 6.03
N ARG A 494 -39.10 -4.91 5.57
CA ARG A 494 -39.55 -3.58 5.96
C ARG A 494 -41.00 -3.60 6.46
N MET A 495 -41.22 -2.92 7.58
CA MET A 495 -42.58 -2.59 8.06
C MET A 495 -42.64 -1.09 8.26
N GLY A 496 -43.64 -0.46 7.68
CA GLY A 496 -43.76 1.00 7.70
C GLY A 496 -45.18 1.50 7.65
N VAL A 497 -45.31 2.80 7.87
CA VAL A 497 -46.54 3.55 7.71
C VAL A 497 -46.25 4.86 6.98
N ARG A 498 -47.08 5.19 5.99
CA ARG A 498 -47.12 6.49 5.35
C ARG A 498 -48.45 7.17 5.74
N ALA A 499 -48.39 8.41 6.19
CA ALA A 499 -49.57 9.19 6.54
C ALA A 499 -49.46 10.59 5.92
N GLY A 500 -50.58 11.12 5.46
CA GLY A 500 -50.52 12.38 4.75
C GLY A 500 -51.89 13.02 4.53
N PHE A 501 -51.87 13.98 3.63
CA PHE A 501 -53.04 14.79 3.31
C PHE A 501 -53.13 15.03 1.80
N ASN A 502 -54.30 14.70 1.21
CA ASN A 502 -54.64 14.96 -0.18
C ASN A 502 -55.18 16.38 -0.32
N PHE A 503 -54.62 17.17 -1.23
CA PHE A 503 -55.11 18.51 -1.51
C PHE A 503 -56.44 18.48 -2.27
N PRO A 504 -57.36 19.43 -1.99
CA PRO A 504 -58.62 19.52 -2.70
C PRO A 504 -58.44 19.62 -4.23
N LYS A 505 -59.37 18.99 -4.98
CA LYS A 505 -59.37 18.96 -6.44
C LYS A 505 -58.17 18.24 -7.06
N ASP A 506 -57.67 17.22 -6.41
CA ASP A 506 -56.52 16.38 -6.85
C ASP A 506 -55.29 17.19 -7.23
N LYS A 507 -55.03 18.30 -6.53
CA LYS A 507 -53.86 19.15 -6.78
C LYS A 507 -52.54 18.54 -6.33
N GLY A 508 -52.62 17.44 -5.58
CA GLY A 508 -51.47 16.73 -5.05
C GLY A 508 -51.67 16.28 -3.62
N LEU A 509 -50.59 15.85 -2.99
CA LEU A 509 -50.56 15.38 -1.59
C LEU A 509 -49.24 15.70 -0.93
N VAL A 510 -49.25 15.71 0.38
CA VAL A 510 -48.03 15.71 1.22
C VAL A 510 -48.11 14.55 2.19
N TYR A 511 -46.97 14.00 2.55
CA TYR A 511 -46.91 12.88 3.49
C TYR A 511 -45.62 12.86 4.31
N ALA A 512 -45.70 12.15 5.42
CA ALA A 512 -44.55 11.68 6.18
C ALA A 512 -44.62 10.15 6.21
N ARG A 513 -43.48 9.52 6.32
CA ARG A 513 -43.36 8.07 6.50
C ARG A 513 -42.37 7.72 7.60
N ALA A 514 -42.61 6.59 8.22
CA ALA A 514 -41.70 5.98 9.16
C ALA A 514 -41.71 4.47 8.96
N SER A 515 -40.55 3.85 8.95
CA SER A 515 -40.37 2.41 8.74
C SER A 515 -39.28 1.86 9.66
N VAL A 516 -39.41 0.59 10.00
CA VAL A 516 -38.34 -0.23 10.60
C VAL A 516 -37.95 -1.27 9.55
N LEU A 517 -36.65 -1.40 9.34
CA LEU A 517 -36.07 -2.33 8.40
C LEU A 517 -35.12 -3.27 9.12
N HIS A 518 -35.00 -4.50 8.62
CA HIS A 518 -34.03 -5.47 9.10
C HIS A 518 -33.46 -6.24 7.92
N ASP A 519 -32.13 -6.21 7.77
CA ASP A 519 -31.43 -7.08 6.84
C ASP A 519 -31.00 -8.36 7.59
N PHE A 520 -31.56 -9.49 7.18
CA PHE A 520 -31.32 -10.83 7.77
C PHE A 520 -30.00 -11.45 7.28
N LYS A 521 -29.34 -10.81 6.35
CA LYS A 521 -28.04 -11.13 5.77
C LYS A 521 -27.19 -9.87 5.84
N GLY A 522 -26.28 -9.65 4.93
CA GLY A 522 -25.52 -8.41 4.89
C GLY A 522 -24.04 -8.60 5.16
N GLU A 523 -23.60 -9.85 5.29
CA GLU A 523 -22.19 -10.20 5.41
C GLU A 523 -21.48 -10.13 4.07
N SER A 524 -20.37 -9.42 4.05
CA SER A 524 -19.47 -9.26 2.91
C SER A 524 -18.11 -9.87 3.24
N GLU A 525 -17.61 -10.72 2.39
CA GLU A 525 -16.32 -11.38 2.56
C GLU A 525 -15.41 -11.15 1.35
N ALA A 526 -14.11 -11.07 1.60
CA ALA A 526 -13.08 -11.05 0.56
C ALA A 526 -11.82 -11.76 1.04
N VAL A 527 -11.06 -12.30 0.10
CA VAL A 527 -9.76 -12.93 0.34
C VAL A 527 -8.70 -12.18 -0.46
N ALA A 528 -7.70 -11.63 0.23
CA ALA A 528 -6.50 -11.11 -0.39
C ALA A 528 -5.42 -12.19 -0.40
N SER A 529 -4.76 -12.43 -1.54
CA SER A 529 -3.74 -13.47 -1.68
C SER A 529 -2.51 -12.98 -2.44
N LEU A 530 -1.34 -13.48 -2.03
CA LEU A 530 -0.04 -13.24 -2.65
C LEU A 530 0.85 -14.47 -2.47
N GLY A 531 1.19 -15.15 -3.58
CA GLY A 531 1.93 -16.40 -3.52
C GLY A 531 1.19 -17.47 -2.71
N ALA A 532 1.81 -17.94 -1.64
CA ALA A 532 1.24 -18.98 -0.75
C ALA A 532 0.46 -18.40 0.44
N LYS A 533 0.47 -17.08 0.63
CA LYS A 533 -0.25 -16.42 1.73
C LYS A 533 -1.62 -15.93 1.30
N SER A 534 -2.58 -15.99 2.22
CA SER A 534 -3.88 -15.37 2.05
C SER A 534 -4.39 -14.81 3.39
N VAL A 535 -5.18 -13.76 3.31
CA VAL A 535 -5.89 -13.13 4.43
C VAL A 535 -7.35 -13.02 4.07
N ARG A 536 -8.24 -13.57 4.91
CA ARG A 536 -9.69 -13.40 4.78
C ARG A 536 -10.13 -12.20 5.60
N MET A 537 -10.99 -11.40 5.01
CA MET A 537 -11.60 -10.23 5.62
C MET A 537 -13.10 -10.35 5.51
N SER A 538 -13.82 -9.90 6.53
CA SER A 538 -15.28 -9.84 6.51
C SER A 538 -15.77 -8.53 7.09
N ASP A 539 -16.93 -8.08 6.62
CA ASP A 539 -17.66 -6.95 7.14
C ASP A 539 -19.17 -7.26 7.10
N ASP A 540 -19.93 -6.72 8.03
CA ASP A 540 -21.38 -6.95 8.11
C ASP A 540 -22.12 -5.61 8.14
N ILE A 541 -22.89 -5.36 7.07
CA ILE A 541 -23.78 -4.20 6.98
C ILE A 541 -25.25 -4.55 7.29
N GLY A 542 -25.53 -5.77 7.77
CA GLY A 542 -26.85 -6.23 8.16
C GLY A 542 -27.44 -5.51 9.38
N GLY A 543 -28.45 -6.11 9.97
CA GLY A 543 -29.05 -5.60 11.20
C GLY A 543 -30.29 -4.74 11.01
N THR A 544 -30.66 -3.98 12.06
CA THR A 544 -31.93 -3.25 12.16
C THR A 544 -31.71 -1.74 12.16
N TRP A 545 -32.49 -1.01 11.38
CA TRP A 545 -32.50 0.45 11.37
C TRP A 545 -33.91 1.04 11.19
N GLY A 546 -34.05 2.32 11.51
CA GLY A 546 -35.24 3.12 11.26
C GLY A 546 -35.05 4.03 10.04
N GLU A 547 -36.11 4.21 9.26
CA GLU A 547 -36.17 5.14 8.13
C GLU A 547 -37.30 6.14 8.34
N PHE A 548 -37.02 7.42 8.14
CA PHE A 548 -37.97 8.51 8.23
C PHE A 548 -37.89 9.40 6.99
N GLY A 549 -39.06 9.79 6.48
CA GLY A 549 -39.09 10.64 5.29
C GLY A 549 -40.32 11.53 5.24
N VAL A 550 -40.19 12.59 4.45
CA VAL A 550 -41.28 13.48 4.08
C VAL A 550 -41.28 13.64 2.57
N GLY A 551 -42.46 13.77 2.00
CA GLY A 551 -42.57 13.94 0.57
C GLY A 551 -43.82 14.70 0.16
N ALA A 552 -43.83 15.15 -1.09
CA ALA A 552 -44.93 15.84 -1.70
C ALA A 552 -45.04 15.45 -3.17
N ASN A 553 -46.28 15.39 -3.65
CA ASN A 553 -46.62 15.21 -5.03
C ASN A 553 -47.54 16.35 -5.48
N PHE A 554 -47.27 16.98 -6.60
CA PHE A 554 -48.04 18.10 -7.14
C PHE A 554 -48.47 17.83 -8.57
N ARG A 555 -49.74 18.03 -8.83
CA ARG A 555 -50.32 17.96 -10.17
C ARG A 555 -50.17 19.32 -10.87
N LEU A 556 -49.27 19.40 -11.82
CA LEU A 556 -49.00 20.64 -12.57
C LEU A 556 -50.05 20.87 -13.68
N THR A 557 -50.43 19.79 -14.35
CA THR A 557 -51.52 19.77 -15.36
C THR A 557 -52.35 18.48 -15.16
N PRO A 558 -53.48 18.31 -15.83
CA PRO A 558 -54.23 17.05 -15.78
C PRO A 558 -53.41 15.80 -16.13
N ALA A 559 -52.35 15.96 -16.92
CA ALA A 559 -51.50 14.86 -17.39
C ALA A 559 -50.08 14.88 -16.79
N THR A 560 -49.68 15.92 -16.05
CA THR A 560 -48.27 16.07 -15.57
C THR A 560 -48.23 16.21 -14.07
N TYR A 561 -47.34 15.42 -13.43
CA TYR A 561 -47.08 15.40 -12.00
C TYR A 561 -45.60 15.64 -11.74
N THR A 562 -45.29 16.27 -10.61
CA THR A 562 -43.94 16.36 -10.05
C THR A 562 -43.97 15.90 -8.61
N TYR A 563 -42.88 15.33 -8.17
CA TYR A 563 -42.74 14.83 -6.80
C TYR A 563 -41.38 15.12 -6.23
N VAL A 564 -41.32 15.24 -4.91
CA VAL A 564 -40.11 15.45 -4.13
C VAL A 564 -40.20 14.65 -2.84
N ASP A 565 -39.05 14.03 -2.47
CA ASP A 565 -38.89 13.29 -1.21
C ASP A 565 -37.57 13.68 -0.55
N LEU A 566 -37.57 13.67 0.78
CA LEU A 566 -36.37 13.80 1.61
C LEU A 566 -36.42 12.75 2.72
N GLU A 567 -35.34 12.05 2.94
CA GLU A 567 -35.25 10.94 3.85
C GLU A 567 -33.97 10.91 4.64
N ARG A 568 -34.02 10.16 5.75
CA ARG A 568 -32.89 9.86 6.62
C ARG A 568 -33.11 8.52 7.30
N THR A 569 -32.00 7.78 7.56
CA THR A 569 -32.01 6.60 8.42
C THR A 569 -31.44 6.90 9.81
N THR A 570 -31.71 6.01 10.76
CA THR A 570 -31.14 6.04 12.12
C THR A 570 -31.01 4.63 12.68
N GLY A 571 -29.91 4.38 13.36
CA GLY A 571 -29.55 3.03 13.83
C GLY A 571 -29.01 2.17 12.69
N GLY A 572 -28.51 0.97 13.03
CA GLY A 572 -27.86 0.06 12.08
C GLY A 572 -26.42 0.43 11.75
N GLU A 573 -25.76 -0.45 11.02
CA GLU A 573 -24.35 -0.33 10.64
C GLU A 573 -24.13 0.72 9.54
N VAL A 574 -25.12 0.93 8.70
CA VAL A 574 -25.10 1.94 7.63
C VAL A 574 -26.01 3.11 7.99
N SER A 575 -25.44 4.30 8.08
CA SER A 575 -26.17 5.54 8.29
C SER A 575 -26.38 6.25 6.96
N GLU A 576 -27.64 6.50 6.58
CA GLU A 576 -27.95 7.39 5.46
C GLU A 576 -28.27 8.78 6.03
N MET A 577 -27.30 9.69 5.87
CA MET A 577 -27.37 11.04 6.44
C MET A 577 -28.50 11.84 5.86
N TRP A 578 -28.68 11.71 4.56
CA TRP A 578 -29.79 12.26 3.79
C TRP A 578 -29.92 11.53 2.45
N ARG A 579 -31.14 11.51 1.96
CA ARG A 579 -31.50 11.12 0.59
C ARG A 579 -32.54 12.10 0.08
N TRP A 580 -32.38 12.55 -1.15
CA TRP A 580 -33.37 13.37 -1.83
C TRP A 580 -33.72 12.78 -3.19
N ASN A 581 -34.94 13.07 -3.63
CA ASN A 581 -35.46 12.58 -4.88
C ASN A 581 -36.42 13.64 -5.47
N VAL A 582 -36.25 13.98 -6.74
CA VAL A 582 -37.13 14.91 -7.49
C VAL A 582 -37.43 14.30 -8.84
N GLY A 583 -38.69 14.26 -9.20
CA GLY A 583 -39.07 13.68 -10.47
C GLY A 583 -40.32 14.32 -11.11
N VAL A 584 -40.53 13.98 -12.37
CA VAL A 584 -41.68 14.37 -13.18
C VAL A 584 -42.22 13.18 -13.93
N ARG A 585 -43.54 13.10 -14.02
CA ARG A 585 -44.26 12.11 -14.82
C ARG A 585 -45.26 12.83 -15.75
N HIS A 586 -45.37 12.35 -16.99
CA HIS A 586 -46.39 12.78 -17.95
C HIS A 586 -47.13 11.55 -18.47
N VAL A 587 -48.46 11.66 -18.52
CA VAL A 587 -49.36 10.64 -19.08
C VAL A 587 -49.85 11.14 -20.45
N PHE A 588 -49.72 10.29 -21.48
CA PHE A 588 -50.01 10.62 -22.87
C PHE A 588 -51.46 10.29 -23.26
#